data_4dd87c53662a756f0b221cd2f1d8c251
#
_entry.id   4dd87c53662a756f0b221cd2f1d8c251
#
_cell.length_a   1.000
_cell.length_b   1.000
_cell.length_c   1.000
_cell.angle_alpha   90.00
_cell.angle_beta   90.00
_cell.angle_gamma   90.00
#
_symmetry.space_group_name_H-M   'P 1'
#
loop_
_entity.id
_entity.type
_entity.pdbx_description
1 polymer ?
#
loop_
_entity_poly.entity_id
_entity_poly.type
_entity_poly.pdbx_seq_one_letter_code
_entity_poly.pdbx_strand_id
1 'polypeptide(L)'
;MVSPFHVATRAVLSIGALLAVPASAGPVVTTQSDVFRESTLPGQRRLEPAQSFTRGDRVVTIVRWYRLGGDGGFTIVNPLPQGTSYQESARNGQEVSVDGGRTWGRIGALRIGGREATPEDVTHVRWRISAEIARRGAGQIAYSAIVH
;
A
#
# COMPACT_ATOMS: atom_id res chain seq x y z
N MET A 1 68.23 -53.52 -3.20
CA MET A 1 66.84 -53.95 -3.41
C MET A 1 65.99 -53.07 -2.45
N VAL A 2 65.46 -51.94 -2.89
CA VAL A 2 64.78 -50.96 -2.05
C VAL A 2 63.35 -50.90 -2.50
N SER A 3 62.41 -51.28 -1.61
CA SER A 3 60.98 -51.21 -1.83
C SER A 3 60.45 -49.74 -1.64
N PRO A 4 59.63 -49.21 -2.51
CA PRO A 4 58.99 -47.93 -2.26
C PRO A 4 57.70 -48.08 -1.44
N PHE A 5 57.62 -47.31 -0.37
CA PHE A 5 56.44 -47.10 0.43
C PHE A 5 55.40 -46.26 -0.33
N HIS A 6 54.20 -46.81 -0.54
CA HIS A 6 53.09 -46.03 -1.05
C HIS A 6 52.32 -45.41 0.12
N VAL A 7 52.39 -44.08 0.18
CA VAL A 7 51.56 -43.27 1.10
C VAL A 7 50.22 -43.01 0.43
N ALA A 8 49.14 -43.64 0.92
CA ALA A 8 47.79 -43.40 0.46
C ALA A 8 47.25 -42.17 1.16
N THR A 9 47.12 -41.06 0.43
CA THR A 9 46.47 -39.83 0.89
C THR A 9 44.98 -40.03 0.82
N ARG A 10 44.29 -40.10 1.96
CA ARG A 10 42.82 -40.07 2.08
C ARG A 10 42.32 -38.65 1.95
N ALA A 11 41.66 -38.32 0.85
CA ALA A 11 40.91 -37.09 0.69
C ALA A 11 39.61 -37.19 1.50
N VAL A 12 39.47 -36.31 2.51
CA VAL A 12 38.21 -36.16 3.26
C VAL A 12 37.36 -35.14 2.50
N LEU A 13 36.31 -35.64 1.84
CA LEU A 13 35.30 -34.81 1.21
C LEU A 13 34.35 -34.27 2.31
N SER A 14 34.49 -33.02 2.69
CA SER A 14 33.53 -32.35 3.56
C SER A 14 32.33 -31.91 2.73
N ILE A 15 31.22 -32.64 2.85
CA ILE A 15 29.92 -32.24 2.28
C ILE A 15 29.33 -31.16 3.20
N GLY A 16 29.49 -29.92 2.84
CA GLY A 16 28.81 -28.79 3.47
C GLY A 16 27.30 -28.85 3.13
N ALA A 17 26.48 -29.18 4.10
CA ALA A 17 25.02 -29.07 3.96
C ALA A 17 24.66 -27.59 3.90
N LEU A 18 24.27 -27.09 2.72
CA LEU A 18 23.63 -25.78 2.57
C LEU A 18 22.23 -25.87 3.19
N LEU A 19 22.06 -25.29 4.38
CA LEU A 19 20.73 -25.10 4.97
C LEU A 19 20.03 -24.01 4.15
N ALA A 20 19.11 -24.39 3.27
CA ALA A 20 18.22 -23.45 2.60
C ALA A 20 17.29 -22.83 3.65
N VAL A 21 17.49 -21.55 3.96
CA VAL A 21 16.55 -20.77 4.76
C VAL A 21 15.29 -20.59 3.91
N PRO A 22 14.10 -21.03 4.37
CA PRO A 22 12.88 -20.79 3.62
C PRO A 22 12.67 -19.30 3.48
N ALA A 23 12.61 -18.79 2.26
CA ALA A 23 12.21 -17.43 1.98
C ALA A 23 10.75 -17.27 2.42
N SER A 24 10.48 -16.47 3.43
CA SER A 24 9.11 -16.12 3.82
C SER A 24 8.42 -15.45 2.63
N ALA A 25 7.39 -16.10 2.11
CA ALA A 25 6.57 -15.52 1.07
C ALA A 25 5.86 -14.28 1.64
N GLY A 26 6.03 -13.13 1.00
CA GLY A 26 5.31 -11.91 1.35
C GLY A 26 3.79 -12.09 1.28
N PRO A 27 3.00 -11.17 1.86
CA PRO A 27 1.55 -11.30 1.88
C PRO A 27 0.97 -11.24 0.46
N VAL A 28 0.06 -12.15 0.18
CA VAL A 28 -0.77 -12.15 -1.03
C VAL A 28 -2.08 -11.46 -0.66
N VAL A 29 -2.37 -10.32 -1.30
CA VAL A 29 -3.51 -9.45 -0.98
C VAL A 29 -4.29 -9.14 -2.24
N THR A 30 -5.61 -9.18 -2.17
CA THR A 30 -6.50 -8.61 -3.18
C THR A 30 -7.20 -7.38 -2.63
N THR A 31 -7.50 -6.40 -3.50
CA THR A 31 -8.20 -5.17 -3.15
C THR A 31 -9.41 -4.96 -4.07
N GLN A 32 -10.45 -4.36 -3.51
CA GLN A 32 -11.63 -3.90 -4.24
C GLN A 32 -11.92 -2.46 -3.82
N SER A 33 -12.16 -1.58 -4.79
CA SER A 33 -12.50 -0.18 -4.55
C SER A 33 -13.93 0.11 -4.99
N ASP A 34 -14.70 0.74 -4.11
CA ASP A 34 -16.05 1.24 -4.40
C ASP A 34 -16.07 2.75 -4.21
N VAL A 35 -16.78 3.45 -5.08
CA VAL A 35 -16.86 4.91 -5.11
C VAL A 35 -18.28 5.36 -4.85
N PHE A 36 -18.42 6.34 -3.94
CA PHE A 36 -19.70 6.86 -3.49
C PHE A 36 -19.70 8.38 -3.60
N ARG A 37 -20.88 8.94 -3.85
CA ARG A 37 -21.15 10.36 -3.60
C ARG A 37 -21.61 10.52 -2.16
N GLU A 38 -21.02 11.44 -1.42
CA GLU A 38 -21.49 11.85 -0.11
C GLU A 38 -22.54 12.95 -0.28
N SER A 39 -23.75 12.71 0.20
CA SER A 39 -24.79 13.72 0.33
C SER A 39 -25.01 14.08 1.80
N THR A 40 -25.22 15.35 2.07
CA THR A 40 -25.50 15.86 3.42
C THR A 40 -26.96 16.24 3.47
N LEU A 41 -27.76 15.45 4.15
CA LEU A 41 -29.11 15.83 4.59
C LEU A 41 -29.02 16.46 5.99
N PRO A 42 -29.98 17.27 6.43
CA PRO A 42 -29.95 17.84 7.77
C PRO A 42 -29.74 16.77 8.84
N GLY A 43 -28.55 16.82 9.50
CA GLY A 43 -28.16 15.88 10.56
C GLY A 43 -27.69 14.49 10.12
N GLN A 44 -27.55 14.21 8.82
CA GLN A 44 -27.18 12.87 8.34
C GLN A 44 -26.27 12.91 7.10
N ARG A 45 -25.09 12.29 7.19
CA ARG A 45 -24.26 11.99 6.01
C ARG A 45 -24.71 10.66 5.40
N ARG A 46 -24.91 10.66 4.10
CA ARG A 46 -25.32 9.47 3.33
C ARG A 46 -24.34 9.22 2.20
N LEU A 47 -23.92 7.98 2.05
CA LEU A 47 -23.12 7.53 0.91
C LEU A 47 -24.03 6.83 -0.10
N GLU A 48 -24.01 7.33 -1.34
CA GLU A 48 -24.77 6.80 -2.46
C GLU A 48 -23.82 6.29 -3.52
N PRO A 49 -23.94 5.03 -3.98
CA PRO A 49 -23.17 4.56 -5.12
C PRO A 49 -23.36 5.48 -6.31
N ALA A 50 -22.28 5.93 -6.94
CA ALA A 50 -22.39 6.82 -8.08
C ALA A 50 -21.33 6.47 -9.14
N GLN A 51 -21.74 6.58 -10.41
CA GLN A 51 -20.88 6.36 -11.57
C GLN A 51 -20.51 7.67 -12.28
N SER A 52 -21.17 8.76 -11.94
CA SER A 52 -20.92 10.10 -12.47
C SER A 52 -20.94 11.12 -11.34
N PHE A 53 -20.11 12.15 -11.48
CA PHE A 53 -19.92 13.19 -10.49
C PHE A 53 -19.94 14.55 -11.16
N THR A 54 -20.38 15.56 -10.42
CA THR A 54 -20.39 16.96 -10.83
C THR A 54 -19.45 17.78 -9.97
N ARG A 55 -19.06 18.95 -10.46
CA ARG A 55 -18.24 19.88 -9.70
C ARG A 55 -18.87 20.19 -8.33
N GLY A 56 -18.05 20.12 -7.28
CA GLY A 56 -18.47 20.30 -5.90
C GLY A 56 -18.93 19.02 -5.19
N ASP A 57 -19.14 17.93 -5.91
CA ASP A 57 -19.48 16.65 -5.29
C ASP A 57 -18.31 16.19 -4.39
N ARG A 58 -18.67 15.71 -3.20
CA ARG A 58 -17.74 14.99 -2.34
C ARG A 58 -17.80 13.51 -2.68
N VAL A 59 -16.65 13.00 -3.12
CA VAL A 59 -16.46 11.61 -3.50
C VAL A 59 -15.79 10.89 -2.36
N VAL A 60 -16.33 9.76 -1.94
CA VAL A 60 -15.73 8.87 -0.94
C VAL A 60 -15.36 7.56 -1.63
N THR A 61 -14.08 7.22 -1.58
CA THR A 61 -13.57 5.94 -2.06
C THR A 61 -13.32 5.03 -0.87
N ILE A 62 -13.91 3.84 -0.90
CA ILE A 62 -13.70 2.78 0.09
C ILE A 62 -12.91 1.67 -0.58
N VAL A 63 -11.72 1.38 -0.06
CA VAL A 63 -10.87 0.28 -0.54
C VAL A 63 -10.93 -0.84 0.49
N ARG A 64 -11.52 -1.95 0.12
CA ARG A 64 -11.51 -3.19 0.89
C ARG A 64 -10.32 -4.03 0.49
N TRP A 65 -9.71 -4.70 1.44
CA TRP A 65 -8.63 -5.62 1.18
C TRP A 65 -8.86 -6.97 1.87
N TYR A 66 -8.38 -8.02 1.22
CA TYR A 66 -8.46 -9.38 1.70
C TYR A 66 -7.10 -10.03 1.56
N ARG A 67 -6.61 -10.60 2.64
CA ARG A 67 -5.37 -11.38 2.65
C ARG A 67 -5.68 -12.81 2.24
N LEU A 68 -5.05 -13.27 1.17
CA LEU A 68 -5.21 -14.61 0.65
C LEU A 68 -4.15 -15.59 1.16
N GLY A 69 -3.01 -15.07 1.67
CA GLY A 69 -1.92 -15.88 2.18
C GLY A 69 -0.66 -15.06 2.48
N GLY A 70 0.42 -15.75 2.83
CA GLY A 70 1.71 -15.14 3.16
C GLY A 70 1.72 -14.43 4.51
N ASP A 71 2.87 -13.89 4.90
CA ASP A 71 3.09 -13.21 6.18
C ASP A 71 3.56 -11.78 6.01
N GLY A 72 3.49 -11.01 7.11
CA GLY A 72 3.95 -9.63 7.14
C GLY A 72 2.86 -8.59 6.91
N GLY A 73 3.29 -7.33 6.86
CA GLY A 73 2.47 -6.18 6.48
C GLY A 73 2.57 -5.89 4.98
N PHE A 74 1.72 -4.98 4.50
CA PHE A 74 1.71 -4.54 3.10
C PHE A 74 1.33 -3.07 3.00
N THR A 75 1.48 -2.51 1.81
CA THR A 75 1.09 -1.13 1.51
C THR A 75 -0.01 -1.14 0.46
N ILE A 76 -1.08 -0.38 0.71
CA ILE A 76 -2.12 -0.08 -0.28
C ILE A 76 -1.80 1.28 -0.88
N VAL A 77 -1.76 1.35 -2.19
CA VAL A 77 -1.62 2.60 -2.95
C VAL A 77 -2.83 2.74 -3.85
N ASN A 78 -3.47 3.91 -3.83
CA ASN A 78 -4.62 4.19 -4.67
C ASN A 78 -4.43 5.55 -5.37
N PRO A 79 -4.57 5.62 -6.71
CA PRO A 79 -4.56 6.90 -7.42
C PRO A 79 -5.82 7.68 -7.11
N LEU A 80 -5.71 9.02 -7.03
CA LEU A 80 -6.87 9.89 -7.02
C LEU A 80 -7.43 10.04 -8.44
N PRO A 81 -8.76 10.09 -8.60
CA PRO A 81 -9.37 10.44 -9.89
C PRO A 81 -8.92 11.84 -10.32
N GLN A 82 -8.65 12.01 -11.61
CA GLN A 82 -8.33 13.31 -12.18
C GLN A 82 -9.48 14.32 -11.95
N GLY A 83 -9.15 15.58 -11.75
CA GLY A 83 -10.14 16.62 -11.49
C GLY A 83 -10.72 16.57 -10.07
N THR A 84 -9.99 15.96 -9.12
CA THR A 84 -10.39 15.96 -7.71
C THR A 84 -9.29 16.51 -6.82
N SER A 85 -9.67 17.15 -5.72
CA SER A 85 -8.77 17.57 -4.63
C SER A 85 -8.92 16.66 -3.43
N TYR A 86 -7.82 16.14 -2.92
CA TYR A 86 -7.80 15.33 -1.69
C TYR A 86 -8.37 16.11 -0.51
N GLN A 87 -9.19 15.49 0.31
CA GLN A 87 -9.74 16.12 1.50
C GLN A 87 -9.24 15.47 2.78
N GLU A 88 -9.57 14.22 2.99
CA GLU A 88 -9.23 13.53 4.22
C GLU A 88 -9.27 12.00 4.05
N SER A 89 -8.69 11.31 5.02
CA SER A 89 -8.79 9.87 5.16
C SER A 89 -9.44 9.52 6.50
N ALA A 90 -10.24 8.48 6.51
CA ALA A 90 -10.89 7.96 7.71
C ALA A 90 -9.92 7.32 8.71
N ARG A 91 -8.66 7.11 8.33
CA ARG A 91 -7.62 6.53 9.18
C ARG A 91 -6.42 7.43 9.27
N ASN A 92 -5.86 7.53 10.47
CA ASN A 92 -4.54 8.13 10.68
C ASN A 92 -3.44 7.29 10.01
N GLY A 93 -2.32 7.94 9.67
CA GLY A 93 -1.16 7.26 9.09
C GLY A 93 -1.19 7.11 7.56
N GLN A 94 -2.16 7.76 6.89
CA GLN A 94 -2.09 7.92 5.43
C GLN A 94 -0.96 8.88 5.05
N GLU A 95 -0.37 8.60 3.91
CA GLU A 95 0.56 9.49 3.23
C GLU A 95 0.01 9.77 1.83
N VAL A 96 0.34 10.93 1.29
CA VAL A 96 -0.03 11.33 -0.06
C VAL A 96 1.21 11.53 -0.92
N SER A 97 1.02 11.47 -2.23
CA SER A 97 2.04 11.81 -3.22
C SER A 97 1.50 12.87 -4.16
N VAL A 98 2.36 13.78 -4.60
CA VAL A 98 2.06 14.86 -5.55
C VAL A 98 2.84 14.71 -6.87
N ASP A 99 3.58 13.61 -7.03
CA ASP A 99 4.48 13.36 -8.15
C ASP A 99 4.31 11.95 -8.76
N GLY A 100 3.10 11.44 -8.72
CA GLY A 100 2.78 10.14 -9.31
C GLY A 100 3.24 8.93 -8.48
N GLY A 101 3.40 9.09 -7.17
CA GLY A 101 3.80 7.99 -6.29
C GLY A 101 5.31 7.85 -6.10
N ARG A 102 6.11 8.83 -6.50
CA ARG A 102 7.58 8.80 -6.34
C ARG A 102 8.00 9.20 -4.93
N THR A 103 7.45 10.31 -4.43
CA THR A 103 7.70 10.77 -3.06
C THR A 103 6.40 10.76 -2.25
N TRP A 104 6.53 10.53 -0.95
CA TRP A 104 5.41 10.31 -0.05
C TRP A 104 5.58 11.09 1.24
N GLY A 105 4.50 11.68 1.72
CA GLY A 105 4.49 12.41 2.97
C GLY A 105 3.11 12.90 3.35
N ARG A 106 3.06 13.77 4.37
CA ARG A 106 1.84 14.51 4.70
C ARG A 106 1.72 15.72 3.78
N ILE A 107 0.51 16.13 3.45
CA ILE A 107 0.27 17.22 2.50
C ILE A 107 1.02 18.50 2.84
N GLY A 108 1.06 18.92 4.07
CA GLY A 108 1.79 20.14 4.50
C GLY A 108 3.32 20.01 4.53
N ALA A 109 3.88 18.81 4.28
CA ALA A 109 5.32 18.58 4.23
C ALA A 109 5.86 18.37 2.81
N LEU A 110 4.99 18.23 1.83
CA LEU A 110 5.36 18.01 0.43
C LEU A 110 5.49 19.33 -0.33
N ARG A 111 6.38 19.33 -1.33
CA ARG A 111 6.61 20.49 -2.20
C ARG A 111 6.54 20.06 -3.67
N ILE A 112 6.05 20.96 -4.49
CA ILE A 112 6.00 20.80 -5.94
C ILE A 112 6.42 22.12 -6.62
N GLY A 113 7.38 22.07 -7.53
CA GLY A 113 7.87 23.26 -8.23
C GLY A 113 8.38 24.36 -7.28
N GLY A 114 8.95 24.00 -6.12
CA GLY A 114 9.47 24.96 -5.13
C GLY A 114 8.43 25.56 -4.16
N ARG A 115 7.12 25.35 -4.39
CA ARG A 115 6.03 25.77 -3.48
C ARG A 115 5.57 24.59 -2.60
N GLU A 116 4.86 24.91 -1.52
CA GLU A 116 4.13 23.91 -0.74
C GLU A 116 3.03 23.26 -1.59
N ALA A 117 2.87 21.96 -1.46
CA ALA A 117 1.83 21.22 -2.16
C ALA A 117 0.46 21.45 -1.51
N THR A 118 -0.56 21.55 -2.35
CA THR A 118 -1.95 21.73 -1.93
C THR A 118 -2.76 20.44 -2.17
N PRO A 119 -3.97 20.31 -1.63
CA PRO A 119 -4.84 19.16 -1.87
C PRO A 119 -5.12 18.85 -3.36
N GLU A 120 -5.09 19.85 -4.22
CA GLU A 120 -5.27 19.71 -5.67
C GLU A 120 -4.08 19.05 -6.36
N ASP A 121 -2.89 19.11 -5.75
CA ASP A 121 -1.67 18.49 -6.29
C ASP A 121 -1.60 17.00 -6.00
N VAL A 122 -2.43 16.48 -5.10
CA VAL A 122 -2.38 15.07 -4.69
C VAL A 122 -2.79 14.16 -5.84
N THR A 123 -1.90 13.26 -6.20
CA THR A 123 -2.11 12.27 -7.27
C THR A 123 -2.40 10.88 -6.74
N HIS A 124 -1.86 10.54 -5.57
CA HIS A 124 -1.99 9.21 -4.97
C HIS A 124 -2.08 9.31 -3.45
N VAL A 125 -2.74 8.33 -2.86
CA VAL A 125 -2.77 8.10 -1.41
C VAL A 125 -2.24 6.70 -1.11
N ARG A 126 -1.59 6.53 0.06
CA ARG A 126 -1.14 5.22 0.50
C ARG A 126 -1.36 5.01 1.99
N TRP A 127 -1.51 3.74 2.35
CA TRP A 127 -1.57 3.27 3.74
C TRP A 127 -0.65 2.08 3.92
N ARG A 128 0.08 2.11 5.03
CA ARG A 128 0.87 0.95 5.47
C ARG A 128 0.02 0.13 6.42
N ILE A 129 -0.28 -1.10 6.04
CA ILE A 129 -1.01 -2.07 6.84
C ILE A 129 0.03 -2.92 7.59
N SER A 130 0.09 -2.77 8.90
CA SER A 130 1.03 -3.54 9.73
C SER A 130 0.72 -5.04 9.68
N ALA A 131 1.72 -5.87 9.99
CA ALA A 131 1.54 -7.33 10.08
C ALA A 131 0.43 -7.71 11.07
N GLU A 132 0.28 -6.95 12.16
CA GLU A 132 -0.79 -7.16 13.14
C GLU A 132 -2.18 -6.95 12.55
N ILE A 133 -2.37 -5.85 11.80
CA ILE A 133 -3.65 -5.57 11.13
C ILE A 133 -3.88 -6.59 10.01
N ALA A 134 -2.84 -6.93 9.25
CA ALA A 134 -2.92 -7.90 8.15
C ALA A 134 -3.34 -9.29 8.64
N ARG A 135 -2.96 -9.69 9.84
CA ARG A 135 -3.39 -10.97 10.45
C ARG A 135 -4.91 -11.10 10.67
N ARG A 136 -5.65 -10.00 10.66
CA ARG A 136 -7.13 -10.02 10.72
C ARG A 136 -7.77 -10.61 9.47
N GLY A 137 -7.01 -10.78 8.38
CA GLY A 137 -7.43 -11.38 7.13
C GLY A 137 -8.16 -10.45 6.17
N ALA A 138 -8.83 -9.43 6.68
CA ALA A 138 -9.55 -8.44 5.87
C ALA A 138 -9.63 -7.09 6.58
N GLY A 139 -9.91 -6.04 5.80
CA GLY A 139 -10.15 -4.71 6.32
C GLY A 139 -10.54 -3.72 5.24
N GLN A 140 -10.72 -2.48 5.64
CA GLN A 140 -11.00 -1.39 4.71
C GLN A 140 -10.32 -0.11 5.14
N ILE A 141 -10.07 0.72 4.16
CA ILE A 141 -9.65 2.12 4.29
C ILE A 141 -10.56 2.98 3.44
N ALA A 142 -10.71 4.24 3.82
CA ALA A 142 -11.52 5.18 3.05
C ALA A 142 -10.84 6.54 3.01
N TYR A 143 -11.02 7.22 1.90
CA TYR A 143 -10.61 8.62 1.75
C TYR A 143 -11.66 9.40 0.96
N SER A 144 -11.63 10.70 1.06
CA SER A 144 -12.54 11.58 0.32
C SER A 144 -11.79 12.62 -0.50
N ALA A 145 -12.42 13.06 -1.58
CA ALA A 145 -11.96 14.10 -2.47
C ALA A 145 -13.16 14.96 -2.95
N ILE A 146 -12.89 16.19 -3.35
CA ILE A 146 -13.89 17.10 -3.95
C ILE A 146 -13.62 17.19 -5.45
N VAL A 147 -14.67 17.09 -6.26
CA VAL A 147 -14.61 17.30 -7.72
C VAL A 147 -14.51 18.79 -8.03
N HIS A 148 -13.56 19.21 -8.89
CA HIS A 148 -13.34 20.62 -9.32
C HIS A 148 -13.28 20.81 -10.83
#